data_da1f55bf072ed20a04f9c44f055ca488
#
_entry.id   da1f55bf072ed20a04f9c44f055ca488
#
_cell.length_a   1.000
_cell.length_b   1.000
_cell.length_c   1.000
_cell.angle_alpha   90.00
_cell.angle_beta   90.00
_cell.angle_gamma   90.00
#
_symmetry.space_group_name_H-M   'P 1'
#
loop_
_entity.id
_entity.type
_entity.pdbx_description
1 polymer ?
#
loop_
_entity_poly.entity_id
_entity_poly.type
_entity_poly.pdbx_seq_one_letter_code
_entity_poly.pdbx_strand_id
1 'polypeptide(L)'
;MRAWIIWSTGLLAYIVAVLDRTTLGVSGLDAADRFSAGPSVLSTFVVLQVVVYAGAQVPAGLLLDRYGSRVLIVTGAALMAAGQVTLALTDSLPLALGARAIVGLGDAVTFISVLRLVPHWFPPRRVPLLTQLTGICGQFGQVLSAIPFLAILASAGWATAYVSVTAFGALAMVLAFALVRDTPRGRVRATETLTVRGTLASVKTVWLRPGTRLGFFTHMGTQFSVTVFALMWGVPYLTVAQGLSTHAAGALLTVSVVAAISAGVVLGILTGRLPHRRSWFVLIIIASNVLIWTVVLALPDRAPLWLLVVLVVVISVGGPGSMVGFDFARTFNPSATLGTAQGMVNMGGFLAALLVMQSMGAILDARGGYSFDAFRVAWTVQYVVWAVAVTGILITRGKARRQMRAEQERSLLETFEAS
;
A
#
# COMPACT_ATOMS: atom_id res chain seq x y z
N MET A 1 15.12 -23.22 5.78
CA MET A 1 15.72 -22.77 4.52
C MET A 1 14.67 -22.47 3.45
N ARG A 2 13.85 -23.42 3.03
CA ARG A 2 12.87 -23.25 1.93
C ARG A 2 11.89 -22.08 2.10
N ALA A 3 11.35 -21.83 3.30
CA ALA A 3 10.45 -20.72 3.58
C ALA A 3 11.09 -19.34 3.31
N TRP A 4 12.36 -19.18 3.69
CA TRP A 4 13.11 -17.95 3.46
C TRP A 4 13.37 -17.71 1.97
N ILE A 5 13.73 -18.74 1.21
CA ILE A 5 13.94 -18.63 -0.25
C ILE A 5 12.65 -18.15 -0.91
N ILE A 6 11.50 -18.78 -0.59
CA ILE A 6 10.22 -18.44 -1.17
C ILE A 6 9.80 -16.99 -0.84
N TRP A 7 9.93 -16.61 0.43
CA TRP A 7 9.61 -15.25 0.85
C TRP A 7 10.56 -14.22 0.24
N SER A 8 11.88 -14.46 0.22
CA SER A 8 12.84 -13.54 -0.38
C SER A 8 12.64 -13.39 -1.89
N THR A 9 12.26 -14.47 -2.59
CA THR A 9 11.92 -14.39 -4.02
C THR A 9 10.64 -13.57 -4.24
N GLY A 10 9.61 -13.78 -3.43
CA GLY A 10 8.40 -12.95 -3.47
C GLY A 10 8.72 -11.49 -3.13
N LEU A 11 9.56 -11.26 -2.13
CA LEU A 11 10.01 -9.93 -1.73
C LEU A 11 10.78 -9.22 -2.86
N LEU A 12 11.64 -9.92 -3.59
CA LEU A 12 12.31 -9.38 -4.76
C LEU A 12 11.29 -8.92 -5.81
N ALA A 13 10.29 -9.76 -6.11
CA ALA A 13 9.22 -9.37 -7.03
C ALA A 13 8.45 -8.12 -6.55
N TYR A 14 8.25 -7.98 -5.24
CA TYR A 14 7.62 -6.77 -4.68
C TYR A 14 8.53 -5.54 -4.75
N ILE A 15 9.83 -5.67 -4.51
CA ILE A 15 10.80 -4.58 -4.69
C ILE A 15 10.78 -4.09 -6.14
N VAL A 16 10.75 -5.02 -7.11
CA VAL A 16 10.63 -4.68 -8.53
C VAL A 16 9.29 -3.99 -8.82
N ALA A 17 8.19 -4.46 -8.25
CA ALA A 17 6.89 -3.80 -8.42
C ALA A 17 6.89 -2.35 -7.92
N VAL A 18 7.56 -2.08 -6.80
CA VAL A 18 7.71 -0.70 -6.28
C VAL A 18 8.65 0.12 -7.17
N LEU A 19 9.72 -0.47 -7.70
CA LEU A 19 10.58 0.17 -8.70
C LEU A 19 9.75 0.57 -9.92
N ASP A 20 9.01 -0.36 -10.53
CA ASP A 20 8.15 -0.12 -11.70
C ASP A 20 7.11 0.98 -11.45
N ARG A 21 6.53 0.99 -10.25
CA ARG A 21 5.56 2.00 -9.81
C ARG A 21 6.16 3.41 -9.83
N THR A 22 7.41 3.55 -9.41
CA THR A 22 8.03 4.84 -9.13
C THR A 22 8.88 5.39 -10.28
N THR A 23 9.19 4.59 -11.31
CA THR A 23 10.01 5.03 -12.46
C THR A 23 9.49 6.30 -13.11
N LEU A 24 8.20 6.37 -13.44
CA LEU A 24 7.65 7.54 -14.12
C LEU A 24 7.59 8.79 -13.23
N GLY A 25 7.44 8.61 -11.92
CA GLY A 25 7.47 9.72 -10.97
C GLY A 25 8.82 10.42 -10.93
N VAL A 26 9.91 9.65 -10.99
CA VAL A 26 11.28 10.20 -10.98
C VAL A 26 11.73 10.70 -12.36
N SER A 27 11.23 10.13 -13.47
CA SER A 27 11.51 10.55 -14.84
C SER A 27 10.48 11.54 -15.40
N GLY A 28 9.77 12.26 -14.52
CA GLY A 28 8.64 13.12 -14.92
C GLY A 28 9.00 14.21 -15.93
N LEU A 29 10.18 14.84 -15.81
CA LEU A 29 10.65 15.87 -16.78
C LEU A 29 10.93 15.25 -18.14
N ASP A 30 11.64 14.12 -18.19
CA ASP A 30 11.91 13.40 -19.44
C ASP A 30 10.60 12.89 -20.09
N ALA A 31 9.62 12.49 -19.26
CA ALA A 31 8.29 12.12 -19.74
C ALA A 31 7.53 13.32 -20.32
N ALA A 32 7.65 14.51 -19.70
CA ALA A 32 7.06 15.74 -20.22
C ALA A 32 7.59 16.06 -21.64
N ASP A 33 8.89 16.00 -21.81
CA ASP A 33 9.55 16.26 -23.09
C ASP A 33 9.18 15.20 -24.12
N ARG A 34 9.26 13.90 -23.76
CA ARG A 34 8.99 12.78 -24.68
C ARG A 34 7.55 12.76 -25.19
N PHE A 35 6.57 13.02 -24.33
CA PHE A 35 5.15 12.97 -24.68
C PHE A 35 4.55 14.34 -24.97
N SER A 36 5.38 15.40 -25.02
CA SER A 36 4.93 16.80 -25.16
C SER A 36 3.81 17.13 -24.18
N ALA A 37 3.96 16.68 -22.92
CA ALA A 37 2.93 16.65 -21.90
C ALA A 37 3.14 17.76 -20.86
N GLY A 38 2.11 18.57 -20.64
CA GLY A 38 2.13 19.56 -19.55
C GLY A 38 1.99 18.93 -18.16
N PRO A 39 2.21 19.70 -17.09
CA PRO A 39 2.16 19.21 -15.70
C PRO A 39 0.85 18.50 -15.30
N SER A 40 -0.28 18.95 -15.82
CA SER A 40 -1.60 18.35 -15.59
C SER A 40 -1.70 16.94 -16.18
N VAL A 41 -1.09 16.70 -17.33
CA VAL A 41 -1.05 15.38 -17.99
C VAL A 41 -0.13 14.44 -17.20
N LEU A 42 1.01 14.93 -16.71
CA LEU A 42 1.91 14.14 -15.87
C LEU A 42 1.24 13.70 -14.56
N SER A 43 0.46 14.59 -13.94
CA SER A 43 -0.31 14.22 -12.74
C SER A 43 -1.34 13.12 -13.04
N THR A 44 -1.91 13.09 -14.25
CA THR A 44 -2.85 12.06 -14.70
C THR A 44 -2.22 10.66 -14.67
N PHE A 45 -0.93 10.51 -15.00
CA PHE A 45 -0.24 9.22 -14.92
C PHE A 45 -0.23 8.67 -13.49
N VAL A 46 0.03 9.54 -12.51
CA VAL A 46 0.08 9.13 -11.09
C VAL A 46 -1.32 8.81 -10.57
N VAL A 47 -2.28 9.68 -10.84
CA VAL A 47 -3.69 9.49 -10.44
C VAL A 47 -4.26 8.22 -11.06
N LEU A 48 -4.06 8.01 -12.37
CA LEU A 48 -4.53 6.81 -13.08
C LEU A 48 -3.97 5.54 -12.44
N GLN A 49 -2.68 5.52 -12.13
CA GLN A 49 -2.06 4.37 -11.49
C GLN A 49 -2.65 4.08 -10.11
N VAL A 50 -2.86 5.11 -9.28
CA VAL A 50 -3.45 4.94 -7.93
C VAL A 50 -4.90 4.48 -8.03
N VAL A 51 -5.68 5.01 -8.97
CA VAL A 51 -7.07 4.60 -9.23
C VAL A 51 -7.14 3.14 -9.67
N VAL A 52 -6.31 2.76 -10.65
CA VAL A 52 -6.25 1.37 -11.13
C VAL A 52 -5.78 0.43 -10.02
N TYR A 53 -4.74 0.81 -9.29
CA TYR A 53 -4.24 0.04 -8.15
C TYR A 53 -5.32 -0.18 -7.08
N ALA A 54 -5.99 0.88 -6.65
CA ALA A 54 -7.04 0.80 -5.61
C ALA A 54 -8.26 0.01 -6.10
N GLY A 55 -8.70 0.24 -7.33
CA GLY A 55 -9.84 -0.46 -7.94
C GLY A 55 -9.58 -1.94 -8.19
N ALA A 56 -8.33 -2.30 -8.50
CA ALA A 56 -7.94 -3.68 -8.74
C ALA A 56 -7.76 -4.52 -7.46
N GLN A 57 -7.72 -3.93 -6.26
CA GLN A 57 -7.41 -4.67 -5.02
C GLN A 57 -8.39 -5.81 -4.72
N VAL A 58 -9.70 -5.59 -4.87
CA VAL A 58 -10.71 -6.63 -4.63
C VAL A 58 -10.66 -7.72 -5.70
N PRO A 59 -10.65 -7.40 -7.01
CA PRO A 59 -10.39 -8.40 -8.06
C PRO A 59 -9.09 -9.19 -7.85
N ALA A 60 -7.99 -8.49 -7.50
CA ALA A 60 -6.70 -9.13 -7.22
C ALA A 60 -6.80 -10.12 -6.06
N GLY A 61 -7.51 -9.76 -4.98
CA GLY A 61 -7.76 -10.64 -3.85
C GLY A 61 -8.53 -11.91 -4.22
N LEU A 62 -9.57 -11.77 -5.04
CA LEU A 62 -10.37 -12.91 -5.56
C LEU A 62 -9.51 -13.84 -6.44
N LEU A 63 -8.75 -13.26 -7.34
CA LEU A 63 -7.82 -14.01 -8.19
C LEU A 63 -6.75 -14.71 -7.35
N LEU A 64 -6.27 -14.06 -6.29
CA LEU A 64 -5.30 -14.62 -5.36
C LEU A 64 -5.85 -15.84 -4.62
N ASP A 65 -7.10 -15.79 -4.15
CA ASP A 65 -7.75 -16.92 -3.48
C ASP A 65 -7.93 -18.09 -4.44
N ARG A 66 -8.22 -17.82 -5.70
CA ARG A 66 -8.43 -18.85 -6.72
C ARG A 66 -7.13 -19.42 -7.28
N TYR A 67 -6.19 -18.57 -7.71
CA TYR A 67 -5.01 -18.98 -8.48
C TYR A 67 -3.74 -19.12 -7.64
N GLY A 68 -3.73 -18.57 -6.42
CA GLY A 68 -2.60 -18.60 -5.50
C GLY A 68 -1.54 -17.55 -5.80
N SER A 69 -0.60 -17.41 -4.86
CA SER A 69 0.44 -16.38 -4.90
C SER A 69 1.41 -16.52 -6.06
N ARG A 70 1.82 -17.77 -6.38
CA ARG A 70 2.78 -18.03 -7.47
C ARG A 70 2.28 -17.50 -8.80
N VAL A 71 1.05 -17.85 -9.16
CA VAL A 71 0.45 -17.45 -10.44
C VAL A 71 0.34 -15.92 -10.50
N LEU A 72 -0.14 -15.29 -9.43
CA LEU A 72 -0.35 -13.85 -9.42
C LEU A 72 0.95 -13.05 -9.39
N ILE A 73 1.98 -13.50 -8.69
CA ILE A 73 3.30 -12.84 -8.73
C ILE A 73 3.89 -12.91 -10.15
N VAL A 74 3.80 -14.06 -10.80
CA VAL A 74 4.31 -14.23 -12.16
C VAL A 74 3.52 -13.40 -13.18
N THR A 75 2.18 -13.47 -13.13
CA THR A 75 1.34 -12.66 -14.06
C THR A 75 1.46 -11.17 -13.79
N GLY A 76 1.57 -10.74 -12.52
CA GLY A 76 1.81 -9.36 -12.14
C GLY A 76 3.14 -8.84 -12.71
N ALA A 77 4.23 -9.61 -12.55
CA ALA A 77 5.53 -9.26 -13.10
C ALA A 77 5.51 -9.21 -14.64
N ALA A 78 4.79 -10.13 -15.30
CA ALA A 78 4.63 -10.13 -16.76
C ALA A 78 3.86 -8.88 -17.24
N LEU A 79 2.77 -8.50 -16.56
CA LEU A 79 2.02 -7.28 -16.87
C LEU A 79 2.89 -6.02 -16.70
N MET A 80 3.63 -5.94 -15.60
CA MET A 80 4.53 -4.81 -15.35
C MET A 80 5.63 -4.74 -16.40
N ALA A 81 6.27 -5.87 -16.74
CA ALA A 81 7.27 -5.92 -17.78
C ALA A 81 6.71 -5.47 -19.16
N ALA A 82 5.51 -5.93 -19.52
CA ALA A 82 4.83 -5.51 -20.75
C ALA A 82 4.55 -3.99 -20.75
N GLY A 83 4.06 -3.44 -19.63
CA GLY A 83 3.84 -2.01 -19.49
C GLY A 83 5.15 -1.19 -19.59
N GLN A 84 6.23 -1.66 -18.97
CA GLN A 84 7.53 -0.97 -19.01
C GLN A 84 8.16 -1.02 -20.40
N VAL A 85 8.07 -2.14 -21.14
CA VAL A 85 8.50 -2.23 -22.55
C VAL A 85 7.70 -1.27 -23.40
N THR A 86 6.38 -1.20 -23.23
CA THR A 86 5.53 -0.27 -23.95
C THR A 86 5.97 1.18 -23.69
N LEU A 87 6.22 1.55 -22.43
CA LEU A 87 6.75 2.87 -22.06
C LEU A 87 8.13 3.14 -22.64
N ALA A 88 9.00 2.13 -22.73
CA ALA A 88 10.34 2.26 -23.31
C ALA A 88 10.29 2.64 -24.80
N LEU A 89 9.33 2.09 -25.54
CA LEU A 89 9.30 2.12 -27.01
C LEU A 89 8.30 3.13 -27.60
N THR A 90 7.31 3.61 -26.80
CA THR A 90 6.26 4.49 -27.31
C THR A 90 6.61 5.97 -27.19
N ASP A 91 6.18 6.76 -28.18
CA ASP A 91 6.11 8.22 -28.13
C ASP A 91 4.65 8.70 -28.03
N SER A 92 3.69 7.78 -28.04
CA SER A 92 2.26 8.08 -27.99
C SER A 92 1.77 8.21 -26.56
N LEU A 93 1.25 9.37 -26.18
CA LEU A 93 0.66 9.63 -24.85
C LEU A 93 -0.47 8.64 -24.48
N PRO A 94 -1.46 8.33 -25.35
CA PRO A 94 -2.49 7.34 -25.04
C PRO A 94 -1.94 5.94 -24.74
N LEU A 95 -0.93 5.49 -25.51
CA LEU A 95 -0.27 4.20 -25.25
C LEU A 95 0.51 4.22 -23.96
N ALA A 96 1.17 5.33 -23.63
CA ALA A 96 1.88 5.48 -22.36
C ALA A 96 0.92 5.45 -21.16
N LEU A 97 -0.26 6.08 -21.24
CA LEU A 97 -1.31 6.00 -20.22
C LEU A 97 -1.84 4.56 -20.08
N GLY A 98 -2.09 3.88 -21.21
CA GLY A 98 -2.48 2.45 -21.20
C GLY A 98 -1.42 1.56 -20.55
N ALA A 99 -0.15 1.79 -20.87
CA ALA A 99 0.98 1.09 -20.28
C ALA A 99 1.04 1.29 -18.73
N ARG A 100 0.81 2.51 -18.25
CA ARG A 100 0.74 2.80 -16.80
C ARG A 100 -0.43 2.10 -16.11
N ALA A 101 -1.58 2.00 -16.77
CA ALA A 101 -2.70 1.23 -16.25
C ALA A 101 -2.33 -0.27 -16.12
N ILE A 102 -1.64 -0.83 -17.12
CA ILE A 102 -1.15 -2.23 -17.09
C ILE A 102 -0.13 -2.43 -15.97
N VAL A 103 0.82 -1.51 -15.77
CA VAL A 103 1.76 -1.53 -14.63
C VAL A 103 0.99 -1.50 -13.31
N GLY A 104 -0.02 -0.63 -13.18
CA GLY A 104 -0.86 -0.54 -11.99
C GLY A 104 -1.62 -1.83 -11.68
N LEU A 105 -2.13 -2.53 -12.69
CA LEU A 105 -2.77 -3.85 -12.52
C LEU A 105 -1.79 -4.93 -12.03
N GLY A 106 -0.58 -4.97 -12.62
CA GLY A 106 0.46 -5.90 -12.22
C GLY A 106 0.96 -5.66 -10.79
N ASP A 107 1.10 -4.40 -10.41
CA ASP A 107 1.47 -3.98 -9.07
C ASP A 107 0.40 -4.37 -8.02
N ALA A 108 -0.88 -4.17 -8.34
CA ALA A 108 -1.99 -4.46 -7.44
C ALA A 108 -2.06 -5.93 -6.99
N VAL A 109 -1.68 -6.87 -7.85
CA VAL A 109 -1.68 -8.30 -7.49
C VAL A 109 -0.43 -8.74 -6.74
N THR A 110 0.68 -7.99 -6.83
CA THR A 110 1.99 -8.44 -6.32
C THR A 110 2.07 -8.36 -4.80
N PHE A 111 1.78 -7.21 -4.20
CA PHE A 111 1.94 -7.02 -2.76
C PHE A 111 1.13 -8.00 -1.90
N ILE A 112 -0.19 -8.10 -2.15
CA ILE A 112 -1.07 -9.00 -1.39
C ILE A 112 -0.69 -10.47 -1.60
N SER A 113 -0.14 -10.82 -2.77
CA SER A 113 0.32 -12.18 -3.08
C SER A 113 1.56 -12.54 -2.24
N VAL A 114 2.49 -11.61 -2.07
CA VAL A 114 3.67 -11.82 -1.21
C VAL A 114 3.27 -11.89 0.26
N LEU A 115 2.37 -11.01 0.71
CA LEU A 115 1.85 -11.05 2.08
C LEU A 115 1.16 -12.38 2.40
N ARG A 116 0.44 -12.96 1.44
CA ARG A 116 -0.22 -14.26 1.63
C ARG A 116 0.77 -15.41 1.84
N LEU A 117 1.97 -15.36 1.26
CA LEU A 117 3.00 -16.39 1.48
C LEU A 117 3.43 -16.46 2.94
N VAL A 118 3.49 -15.32 3.64
CA VAL A 118 4.03 -15.24 5.00
C VAL A 118 3.33 -16.18 5.98
N PRO A 119 1.99 -16.16 6.17
CA PRO A 119 1.30 -17.05 7.11
C PRO A 119 1.29 -18.51 6.68
N HIS A 120 1.51 -18.82 5.40
CA HIS A 120 1.57 -20.22 4.92
C HIS A 120 2.94 -20.88 5.15
N TRP A 121 4.01 -20.06 5.25
CA TRP A 121 5.38 -20.57 5.33
C TRP A 121 6.05 -20.31 6.68
N PHE A 122 5.52 -19.40 7.51
CA PHE A 122 6.13 -19.03 8.78
C PHE A 122 5.17 -19.22 9.97
N PRO A 123 5.71 -19.50 11.17
CA PRO A 123 4.89 -19.67 12.36
C PRO A 123 4.17 -18.35 12.72
N PRO A 124 2.95 -18.43 13.31
CA PRO A 124 2.10 -17.27 13.58
C PRO A 124 2.78 -16.12 14.34
N ARG A 125 3.71 -16.43 15.25
CA ARG A 125 4.46 -15.43 16.03
C ARG A 125 5.37 -14.53 15.17
N ARG A 126 5.87 -15.04 14.03
CA ARG A 126 6.76 -14.29 13.11
C ARG A 126 6.01 -13.51 12.04
N VAL A 127 4.75 -13.85 11.80
CA VAL A 127 3.97 -13.25 10.69
C VAL A 127 3.89 -11.73 10.79
N PRO A 128 3.57 -11.10 11.95
CA PRO A 128 3.48 -9.64 12.03
C PRO A 128 4.80 -8.94 11.67
N LEU A 129 5.93 -9.45 12.16
CA LEU A 129 7.23 -8.88 11.85
C LEU A 129 7.58 -9.04 10.36
N LEU A 130 7.36 -10.21 9.78
CA LEU A 130 7.63 -10.45 8.35
C LEU A 130 6.70 -9.65 7.44
N THR A 131 5.47 -9.41 7.85
CA THR A 131 4.54 -8.50 7.17
C THR A 131 5.10 -7.08 7.14
N GLN A 132 5.59 -6.58 8.26
CA GLN A 132 6.25 -5.27 8.34
C GLN A 132 7.52 -5.21 7.48
N LEU A 133 8.39 -6.22 7.61
CA LEU A 133 9.61 -6.30 6.81
C LEU A 133 9.32 -6.36 5.31
N THR A 134 8.24 -7.03 4.89
CA THR A 134 7.81 -7.02 3.48
C THR A 134 7.50 -5.59 3.01
N GLY A 135 6.74 -4.82 3.79
CA GLY A 135 6.44 -3.43 3.47
C GLY A 135 7.69 -2.54 3.44
N ILE A 136 8.55 -2.67 4.45
CA ILE A 136 9.80 -1.89 4.57
C ILE A 136 10.75 -2.19 3.41
N CYS A 137 11.00 -3.47 3.15
CA CYS A 137 11.93 -3.86 2.07
C CYS A 137 11.40 -3.46 0.69
N GLY A 138 10.08 -3.40 0.50
CA GLY A 138 9.50 -2.87 -0.73
C GLY A 138 9.97 -1.44 -1.04
N GLN A 139 10.24 -0.62 -0.01
CA GLN A 139 10.72 0.75 -0.20
C GLN A 139 12.10 0.82 -0.88
N PHE A 140 12.90 -0.25 -0.86
CA PHE A 140 14.14 -0.30 -1.66
C PHE A 140 13.88 -0.14 -3.16
N GLY A 141 12.70 -0.51 -3.65
CA GLY A 141 12.29 -0.24 -5.03
C GLY A 141 12.29 1.25 -5.37
N GLN A 142 11.89 2.12 -4.42
CA GLN A 142 11.97 3.58 -4.61
C GLN A 142 13.42 4.08 -4.68
N VAL A 143 14.31 3.50 -3.88
CA VAL A 143 15.75 3.83 -3.94
C VAL A 143 16.33 3.40 -5.28
N LEU A 144 15.94 2.24 -5.79
CA LEU A 144 16.35 1.76 -7.11
C LEU A 144 15.85 2.67 -8.25
N SER A 145 14.68 3.25 -8.13
CA SER A 145 14.19 4.23 -9.12
C SER A 145 14.91 5.59 -8.99
N ALA A 146 15.18 6.03 -7.78
CA ALA A 146 15.75 7.36 -7.54
C ALA A 146 17.27 7.43 -7.82
N ILE A 147 18.00 6.33 -7.76
CA ILE A 147 19.47 6.33 -7.92
C ILE A 147 19.88 5.58 -9.20
N PRO A 148 19.90 4.23 -9.28
CA PRO A 148 20.41 3.56 -10.47
C PRO A 148 19.57 3.79 -11.73
N PHE A 149 18.24 3.83 -11.62
CA PHE A 149 17.41 4.08 -12.78
C PHE A 149 17.63 5.49 -13.35
N LEU A 150 17.66 6.54 -12.51
CA LEU A 150 17.96 7.90 -12.98
C LEU A 150 19.37 8.02 -13.52
N ALA A 151 20.37 7.32 -12.96
CA ALA A 151 21.72 7.31 -13.50
C ALA A 151 21.76 6.69 -14.91
N ILE A 152 21.04 5.59 -15.15
CA ILE A 152 20.91 5.00 -16.49
C ILE A 152 20.13 5.93 -17.43
N LEU A 153 19.06 6.55 -16.96
CA LEU A 153 18.27 7.50 -17.74
C LEU A 153 19.12 8.67 -18.22
N ALA A 154 19.91 9.26 -17.34
CA ALA A 154 20.77 10.39 -17.66
C ALA A 154 21.92 10.02 -18.60
N SER A 155 22.50 8.80 -18.48
CA SER A 155 23.70 8.40 -19.23
C SER A 155 23.37 7.64 -20.53
N ALA A 156 22.32 6.85 -20.58
CA ALA A 156 21.98 5.96 -21.68
C ALA A 156 20.57 6.18 -22.27
N GLY A 157 19.85 7.18 -21.75
CA GLY A 157 18.54 7.63 -22.28
C GLY A 157 17.35 6.76 -21.86
N TRP A 158 16.17 7.24 -22.27
CA TRP A 158 14.85 6.72 -21.89
C TRP A 158 14.67 5.23 -22.16
N ALA A 159 14.86 4.80 -23.41
CA ALA A 159 14.61 3.41 -23.80
C ALA A 159 15.47 2.44 -23.00
N THR A 160 16.78 2.74 -22.84
CA THR A 160 17.73 1.89 -22.10
C THR A 160 17.34 1.79 -20.63
N ALA A 161 16.93 2.89 -19.98
CA ALA A 161 16.52 2.90 -18.59
C ALA A 161 15.28 2.01 -18.37
N TYR A 162 14.25 2.16 -19.18
CA TYR A 162 13.02 1.38 -19.05
C TYR A 162 13.19 -0.09 -19.43
N VAL A 163 14.02 -0.41 -20.45
CA VAL A 163 14.38 -1.79 -20.80
C VAL A 163 15.18 -2.46 -19.68
N SER A 164 16.09 -1.74 -19.02
CA SER A 164 16.84 -2.29 -17.89
C SER A 164 15.94 -2.69 -16.72
N VAL A 165 14.92 -1.88 -16.41
CA VAL A 165 13.90 -2.21 -15.39
C VAL A 165 13.07 -3.41 -15.84
N THR A 166 12.69 -3.46 -17.12
CA THR A 166 11.99 -4.63 -17.69
C THR A 166 12.81 -5.91 -17.55
N ALA A 167 14.11 -5.87 -17.84
CA ALA A 167 14.99 -7.04 -17.70
C ALA A 167 15.08 -7.51 -16.25
N PHE A 168 15.14 -6.58 -15.29
CA PHE A 168 15.12 -6.89 -13.87
C PHE A 168 13.76 -7.50 -13.44
N GLY A 169 12.65 -6.98 -13.98
CA GLY A 169 11.32 -7.55 -13.80
C GLY A 169 11.17 -8.95 -14.37
N ALA A 170 11.72 -9.20 -15.57
CA ALA A 170 11.74 -10.52 -16.19
C ALA A 170 12.55 -11.54 -15.38
N LEU A 171 13.69 -11.13 -14.82
CA LEU A 171 14.48 -11.96 -13.89
C LEU A 171 13.65 -12.32 -12.64
N ALA A 172 13.01 -11.35 -12.00
CA ALA A 172 12.16 -11.58 -10.84
C ALA A 172 10.98 -12.52 -11.18
N MET A 173 10.39 -12.38 -12.36
CA MET A 173 9.32 -13.25 -12.89
C MET A 173 9.81 -14.71 -13.02
N VAL A 174 10.97 -14.94 -13.64
CA VAL A 174 11.56 -16.28 -13.81
C VAL A 174 11.87 -16.91 -12.46
N LEU A 175 12.48 -16.16 -11.54
CA LEU A 175 12.76 -16.64 -10.19
C LEU A 175 11.47 -16.95 -9.42
N ALA A 176 10.43 -16.12 -9.53
CA ALA A 176 9.14 -16.39 -8.92
C ALA A 176 8.49 -17.65 -9.50
N PHE A 177 8.54 -17.83 -10.81
CA PHE A 177 8.03 -19.03 -11.48
C PHE A 177 8.76 -20.30 -11.03
N ALA A 178 10.08 -20.27 -10.89
CA ALA A 178 10.91 -21.40 -10.51
C ALA A 178 10.79 -21.75 -9.02
N LEU A 179 10.84 -20.74 -8.13
CA LEU A 179 11.09 -20.94 -6.71
C LEU A 179 9.85 -20.76 -5.82
N VAL A 180 8.90 -19.87 -6.19
CA VAL A 180 7.72 -19.63 -5.36
C VAL A 180 6.79 -20.85 -5.37
N ARG A 181 6.31 -21.20 -4.18
CA ARG A 181 5.27 -22.21 -3.96
C ARG A 181 4.25 -21.65 -2.97
N ASP A 182 2.97 -21.89 -3.21
CA ASP A 182 1.88 -21.32 -2.40
C ASP A 182 1.89 -21.83 -0.96
N THR A 183 2.07 -23.13 -0.78
CA THR A 183 2.08 -23.79 0.54
C THR A 183 3.10 -24.92 0.60
N PRO A 184 3.53 -25.33 1.83
CA PRO A 184 4.43 -26.48 1.99
C PRO A 184 3.87 -27.81 1.51
N ARG A 185 2.55 -27.99 1.59
CA ARG A 185 1.84 -29.25 1.29
C ARG A 185 1.26 -29.31 -0.12
N GLY A 186 1.61 -28.35 -0.99
CA GLY A 186 0.95 -28.20 -2.28
C GLY A 186 -0.38 -27.43 -2.16
N ARG A 187 -1.02 -27.19 -3.31
CA ARG A 187 -2.22 -26.34 -3.36
C ARG A 187 -3.47 -27.19 -3.23
N VAL A 188 -4.35 -26.84 -2.30
CA VAL A 188 -5.74 -27.25 -2.36
C VAL A 188 -6.44 -26.34 -3.37
N ARG A 189 -6.79 -26.86 -4.52
CA ARG A 189 -7.53 -26.14 -5.56
C ARG A 189 -8.95 -25.88 -5.07
N ALA A 190 -9.39 -24.63 -5.10
CA ALA A 190 -10.81 -24.34 -5.03
C ALA A 190 -11.47 -24.88 -6.31
N THR A 191 -12.36 -25.84 -6.15
CA THR A 191 -12.99 -26.60 -7.26
C THR A 191 -14.21 -25.87 -7.84
N GLU A 192 -14.63 -24.76 -7.23
CA GLU A 192 -15.82 -24.04 -7.66
C GLU A 192 -15.56 -23.16 -8.89
N THR A 193 -16.42 -23.29 -9.88
CA THR A 193 -16.46 -22.41 -11.06
C THR A 193 -16.90 -21.02 -10.62
N LEU A 194 -16.08 -19.97 -10.94
CA LEU A 194 -16.48 -18.60 -10.70
C LEU A 194 -17.65 -18.22 -11.61
N THR A 195 -18.85 -18.21 -11.05
CA THR A 195 -19.95 -17.48 -11.66
C THR A 195 -19.93 -16.04 -11.13
N VAL A 196 -20.35 -15.07 -11.94
CA VAL A 196 -20.44 -13.66 -11.50
C VAL A 196 -21.25 -13.55 -10.19
N ARG A 197 -22.35 -14.26 -10.09
CA ARG A 197 -23.20 -14.28 -8.90
C ARG A 197 -22.47 -14.87 -7.68
N GLY A 198 -21.73 -15.97 -7.86
CA GLY A 198 -20.93 -16.60 -6.80
C GLY A 198 -19.78 -15.68 -6.34
N THR A 199 -19.14 -14.98 -7.28
CA THR A 199 -18.08 -14.01 -6.98
C THR A 199 -18.61 -12.84 -6.15
N LEU A 200 -19.73 -12.25 -6.55
CA LEU A 200 -20.37 -11.16 -5.80
C LEU A 200 -20.84 -11.61 -4.41
N ALA A 201 -21.39 -12.84 -4.29
CA ALA A 201 -21.76 -13.43 -3.01
C ALA A 201 -20.53 -13.63 -2.10
N SER A 202 -19.41 -14.10 -2.63
CA SER A 202 -18.15 -14.24 -1.90
C SER A 202 -17.64 -12.89 -1.41
N VAL A 203 -17.58 -11.89 -2.27
CA VAL A 203 -17.19 -10.51 -1.92
C VAL A 203 -18.07 -9.98 -0.77
N LYS A 204 -19.40 -10.11 -0.91
CA LYS A 204 -20.33 -9.70 0.13
C LYS A 204 -20.09 -10.43 1.45
N THR A 205 -19.89 -11.75 1.41
CA THR A 205 -19.64 -12.58 2.60
C THR A 205 -18.36 -12.13 3.32
N VAL A 206 -17.27 -11.93 2.58
CA VAL A 206 -15.99 -11.47 3.15
C VAL A 206 -16.10 -10.06 3.72
N TRP A 207 -16.81 -9.15 3.01
CA TRP A 207 -17.03 -7.79 3.51
C TRP A 207 -17.90 -7.75 4.78
N LEU A 208 -18.91 -8.62 4.87
CA LEU A 208 -19.77 -8.67 6.05
C LEU A 208 -19.07 -9.22 7.29
N ARG A 209 -17.92 -9.90 7.15
CA ARG A 209 -17.12 -10.32 8.32
C ARG A 209 -16.59 -9.10 9.06
N PRO A 210 -16.88 -8.97 10.37
CA PRO A 210 -16.41 -7.83 11.16
C PRO A 210 -14.89 -7.66 11.16
N GLY A 211 -14.14 -8.76 11.06
CA GLY A 211 -12.68 -8.74 11.01
C GLY A 211 -12.13 -8.10 9.73
N THR A 212 -12.77 -8.33 8.57
CA THR A 212 -12.39 -7.66 7.31
C THR A 212 -12.62 -6.15 7.42
N ARG A 213 -13.80 -5.75 7.91
CA ARG A 213 -14.11 -4.32 8.11
C ARG A 213 -13.19 -3.68 9.15
N LEU A 214 -12.83 -4.38 10.22
CA LEU A 214 -11.86 -3.90 11.18
C LEU A 214 -10.49 -3.64 10.50
N GLY A 215 -10.03 -4.57 9.67
CA GLY A 215 -8.81 -4.40 8.87
C GLY A 215 -8.90 -3.22 7.91
N PHE A 216 -10.02 -3.09 7.17
CA PHE A 216 -10.28 -1.99 6.23
C PHE A 216 -10.19 -0.62 6.91
N PHE A 217 -10.93 -0.42 8.01
CA PHE A 217 -10.90 0.86 8.74
C PHE A 217 -9.56 1.12 9.42
N THR A 218 -8.83 0.07 9.84
CA THR A 218 -7.46 0.19 10.34
C THR A 218 -6.54 0.73 9.26
N HIS A 219 -6.51 0.11 8.10
CA HIS A 219 -5.66 0.51 6.98
C HIS A 219 -6.06 1.90 6.47
N MET A 220 -7.38 2.17 6.37
CA MET A 220 -7.93 3.46 6.03
C MET A 220 -7.38 4.57 6.96
N GLY A 221 -7.54 4.41 8.27
CA GLY A 221 -7.24 5.48 9.24
C GLY A 221 -5.75 5.72 9.48
N THR A 222 -4.88 4.75 9.17
CA THR A 222 -3.44 4.87 9.43
C THR A 222 -2.63 5.20 8.18
N GLN A 223 -2.95 4.61 7.01
CA GLN A 223 -2.16 4.71 5.79
C GLN A 223 -2.30 6.05 5.06
N PHE A 224 -3.51 6.59 4.96
CA PHE A 224 -3.82 7.66 3.99
C PHE A 224 -3.01 8.94 4.21
N SER A 225 -2.83 9.39 5.46
CA SER A 225 -2.21 10.69 5.76
C SER A 225 -0.75 10.74 5.28
N VAL A 226 0.05 9.72 5.60
CA VAL A 226 1.44 9.64 5.12
C VAL A 226 1.50 9.47 3.60
N THR A 227 0.54 8.76 3.00
CA THR A 227 0.48 8.58 1.55
C THR A 227 0.17 9.90 0.82
N VAL A 228 -0.81 10.65 1.31
CA VAL A 228 -1.14 12.00 0.79
C VAL A 228 0.05 12.93 0.90
N PHE A 229 0.72 12.90 2.05
CA PHE A 229 1.91 13.72 2.30
C PHE A 229 3.07 13.34 1.39
N ALA A 230 3.40 12.06 1.31
CA ALA A 230 4.57 11.59 0.57
C ALA A 230 4.41 11.66 -0.95
N LEU A 231 3.19 11.38 -1.48
CA LEU A 231 2.98 11.27 -2.91
C LEU A 231 2.58 12.59 -3.59
N MET A 232 1.96 13.54 -2.86
CA MET A 232 1.38 14.70 -3.54
C MET A 232 1.58 16.01 -2.79
N TRP A 233 1.04 16.15 -1.58
CA TRP A 233 0.89 17.45 -0.95
C TRP A 233 1.98 17.83 0.05
N GLY A 234 2.86 16.91 0.46
CA GLY A 234 3.89 17.19 1.47
C GLY A 234 4.95 18.17 1.00
N VAL A 235 5.53 18.00 -0.19
CA VAL A 235 6.56 18.91 -0.71
C VAL A 235 5.97 20.31 -0.94
N PRO A 236 4.85 20.49 -1.66
CA PRO A 236 4.22 21.81 -1.80
C PRO A 236 3.86 22.46 -0.45
N TYR A 237 3.36 21.68 0.50
CA TYR A 237 3.06 22.17 1.84
C TYR A 237 4.31 22.65 2.56
N LEU A 238 5.39 21.88 2.56
CA LEU A 238 6.63 22.23 3.26
C LEU A 238 7.32 23.43 2.61
N THR A 239 7.31 23.53 1.28
CA THR A 239 8.02 24.60 0.56
C THR A 239 7.19 25.88 0.48
N VAL A 240 5.96 25.82 0.01
CA VAL A 240 5.13 27.02 -0.21
C VAL A 240 4.47 27.48 1.08
N ALA A 241 3.79 26.58 1.80
CA ALA A 241 3.09 27.00 3.02
C ALA A 241 4.04 27.23 4.20
N GLN A 242 5.00 26.32 4.42
CA GLN A 242 5.91 26.41 5.56
C GLN A 242 7.21 27.17 5.24
N GLY A 243 7.48 27.49 3.97
CA GLY A 243 8.63 28.29 3.53
C GLY A 243 9.97 27.59 3.64
N LEU A 244 10.01 26.27 3.67
CA LEU A 244 11.25 25.51 3.66
C LEU A 244 11.87 25.50 2.26
N SER A 245 13.20 25.37 2.19
CA SER A 245 13.87 25.07 0.93
C SER A 245 13.51 23.65 0.44
N THR A 246 13.61 23.42 -0.87
CA THR A 246 13.38 22.09 -1.47
C THR A 246 14.32 21.04 -0.87
N HIS A 247 15.56 21.42 -0.55
CA HIS A 247 16.53 20.55 0.13
C HIS A 247 16.04 20.15 1.53
N ALA A 248 15.54 21.11 2.34
CA ALA A 248 15.01 20.81 3.67
C ALA A 248 13.73 19.95 3.61
N ALA A 249 12.85 20.18 2.64
CA ALA A 249 11.68 19.34 2.41
C ALA A 249 12.08 17.91 2.03
N GLY A 250 13.07 17.74 1.15
CA GLY A 250 13.63 16.43 0.80
C GLY A 250 14.27 15.71 1.99
N ALA A 251 15.00 16.44 2.85
CA ALA A 251 15.55 15.89 4.09
C ALA A 251 14.45 15.37 5.04
N LEU A 252 13.34 16.09 5.16
CA LEU A 252 12.17 15.64 5.96
C LEU A 252 11.53 14.38 5.38
N LEU A 253 11.44 14.23 4.07
CA LEU A 253 10.99 12.97 3.45
C LEU A 253 11.93 11.81 3.76
N THR A 254 13.24 12.04 3.83
CA THR A 254 14.21 11.03 4.26
C THR A 254 13.99 10.65 5.74
N VAL A 255 13.75 11.63 6.62
CA VAL A 255 13.37 11.39 8.02
C VAL A 255 12.09 10.53 8.10
N SER A 256 11.12 10.79 7.23
CA SER A 256 9.89 9.98 7.13
C SER A 256 10.18 8.50 6.87
N VAL A 257 11.07 8.20 5.93
CA VAL A 257 11.44 6.81 5.61
C VAL A 257 12.13 6.14 6.80
N VAL A 258 13.08 6.81 7.44
CA VAL A 258 13.79 6.26 8.61
C VAL A 258 12.82 6.02 9.77
N ALA A 259 11.92 6.95 10.03
CA ALA A 259 10.88 6.81 11.06
C ALA A 259 9.94 5.63 10.77
N ALA A 260 9.50 5.47 9.52
CA ALA A 260 8.66 4.36 9.11
C ALA A 260 9.36 2.99 9.27
N ILE A 261 10.65 2.88 8.89
CA ILE A 261 11.44 1.65 9.08
C ILE A 261 11.51 1.29 10.56
N SER A 262 11.90 2.26 11.41
CA SER A 262 12.04 2.05 12.85
C SER A 262 10.70 1.66 13.50
N ALA A 263 9.64 2.37 13.18
CA ALA A 263 8.30 2.08 13.68
C ALA A 263 7.80 0.71 13.21
N GLY A 264 8.12 0.31 11.97
CA GLY A 264 7.71 -0.98 11.42
C GLY A 264 8.30 -2.16 12.19
N VAL A 265 9.59 -2.10 12.53
CA VAL A 265 10.25 -3.14 13.34
C VAL A 265 9.61 -3.21 14.73
N VAL A 266 9.43 -2.07 15.39
CA VAL A 266 8.81 -1.99 16.72
C VAL A 266 7.38 -2.51 16.71
N LEU A 267 6.54 -2.05 15.78
CA LEU A 267 5.15 -2.49 15.67
C LEU A 267 5.05 -3.98 15.31
N GLY A 268 5.93 -4.49 14.44
CA GLY A 268 5.98 -5.91 14.11
C GLY A 268 6.23 -6.80 15.33
N ILE A 269 7.15 -6.39 16.21
CA ILE A 269 7.44 -7.09 17.47
C ILE A 269 6.27 -6.96 18.46
N LEU A 270 5.76 -5.73 18.65
CA LEU A 270 4.67 -5.45 19.61
C LEU A 270 3.38 -6.18 19.24
N THR A 271 2.99 -6.14 17.96
CA THR A 271 1.77 -6.81 17.49
C THR A 271 1.87 -8.33 17.49
N GLY A 272 3.09 -8.87 17.35
CA GLY A 272 3.38 -10.28 17.53
C GLY A 272 3.30 -10.73 18.99
N ARG A 273 3.83 -9.92 19.93
CA ARG A 273 3.84 -10.22 21.36
C ARG A 273 2.50 -9.94 22.05
N LEU A 274 1.78 -8.91 21.61
CA LEU A 274 0.55 -8.40 22.24
C LEU A 274 -0.65 -8.41 21.27
N PRO A 275 -1.05 -9.57 20.72
CA PRO A 275 -2.08 -9.65 19.68
C PRO A 275 -3.43 -9.08 20.12
N HIS A 276 -3.77 -9.14 21.39
CA HIS A 276 -5.02 -8.60 21.94
C HIS A 276 -5.03 -7.05 22.01
N ARG A 277 -3.86 -6.41 21.97
CA ARG A 277 -3.72 -4.94 22.05
C ARG A 277 -3.60 -4.25 20.68
N ARG A 278 -3.60 -4.99 19.58
CA ARG A 278 -3.46 -4.45 18.19
C ARG A 278 -4.37 -3.26 17.91
N SER A 279 -5.66 -3.35 18.29
CA SER A 279 -6.61 -2.25 18.07
C SER A 279 -6.26 -0.98 18.87
N TRP A 280 -5.64 -1.13 20.04
CA TRP A 280 -5.17 0.01 20.82
C TRP A 280 -3.96 0.68 20.17
N PHE A 281 -3.01 -0.08 19.64
CA PHE A 281 -1.89 0.50 18.89
C PHE A 281 -2.37 1.33 17.70
N VAL A 282 -3.33 0.81 16.94
CA VAL A 282 -3.95 1.54 15.82
C VAL A 282 -4.62 2.83 16.28
N LEU A 283 -5.42 2.79 17.33
CA LEU A 283 -6.11 3.98 17.86
C LEU A 283 -5.11 5.03 18.39
N ILE A 284 -4.03 4.61 19.03
CA ILE A 284 -2.96 5.51 19.48
C ILE A 284 -2.27 6.17 18.28
N ILE A 285 -1.96 5.41 17.22
CA ILE A 285 -1.37 5.96 16.01
C ILE A 285 -2.29 7.01 15.38
N ILE A 286 -3.58 6.71 15.23
CA ILE A 286 -4.56 7.65 14.69
C ILE A 286 -4.65 8.89 15.60
N ALA A 287 -4.78 8.71 16.91
CA ALA A 287 -4.86 9.83 17.86
C ALA A 287 -3.61 10.70 17.82
N SER A 288 -2.42 10.10 17.72
CA SER A 288 -1.16 10.85 17.57
C SER A 288 -1.12 11.67 16.28
N ASN A 289 -1.60 11.10 15.16
CA ASN A 289 -1.70 11.81 13.88
C ASN A 289 -2.69 12.99 13.98
N VAL A 290 -3.88 12.76 14.54
CA VAL A 290 -4.88 13.81 14.78
C VAL A 290 -4.29 14.92 15.64
N LEU A 291 -3.63 14.57 16.75
CA LEU A 291 -3.07 15.53 17.68
C LEU A 291 -1.99 16.41 17.03
N ILE A 292 -1.01 15.79 16.38
CA ILE A 292 0.12 16.56 15.79
C ILE A 292 -0.35 17.46 14.65
N TRP A 293 -1.26 17.00 13.80
CA TRP A 293 -1.86 17.85 12.78
C TRP A 293 -2.68 18.99 13.38
N THR A 294 -3.44 18.72 14.45
CA THR A 294 -4.20 19.77 15.14
C THR A 294 -3.27 20.83 15.70
N VAL A 295 -2.16 20.43 16.33
CA VAL A 295 -1.16 21.38 16.85
C VAL A 295 -0.58 22.23 15.73
N VAL A 296 -0.15 21.62 14.62
CA VAL A 296 0.45 22.33 13.49
C VAL A 296 -0.54 23.27 12.80
N LEU A 297 -1.78 22.82 12.58
CA LEU A 297 -2.81 23.62 11.91
C LEU A 297 -3.41 24.73 12.80
N ALA A 298 -3.28 24.61 14.13
CA ALA A 298 -3.73 25.64 15.07
C ALA A 298 -2.76 26.83 15.17
N LEU A 299 -1.52 26.70 14.68
CA LEU A 299 -0.58 27.81 14.71
C LEU A 299 -1.05 28.94 13.78
N PRO A 300 -0.94 30.22 14.23
CA PRO A 300 -1.29 31.38 13.41
C PRO A 300 -0.31 31.56 12.24
N ASP A 301 0.95 31.19 12.45
CA ASP A 301 2.06 31.33 11.53
C ASP A 301 2.73 29.97 11.20
N ARG A 302 3.79 30.04 10.38
CA ARG A 302 4.60 28.87 10.00
C ARG A 302 5.11 28.12 11.20
N ALA A 303 5.00 26.80 11.17
CA ALA A 303 5.48 25.95 12.24
C ALA A 303 7.03 25.97 12.32
N PRO A 304 7.62 25.98 13.52
CA PRO A 304 9.07 25.84 13.65
C PRO A 304 9.54 24.48 13.14
N LEU A 305 10.77 24.42 12.62
CA LEU A 305 11.34 23.23 11.99
C LEU A 305 11.23 21.97 12.87
N TRP A 306 11.53 22.09 14.16
CA TRP A 306 11.43 20.94 15.08
C TRP A 306 10.02 20.33 15.12
N LEU A 307 8.97 21.16 15.04
CA LEU A 307 7.59 20.70 15.04
C LEU A 307 7.23 20.01 13.72
N LEU A 308 7.76 20.48 12.59
CA LEU A 308 7.62 19.83 11.29
C LEU A 308 8.36 18.49 11.26
N VAL A 309 9.52 18.36 11.92
CA VAL A 309 10.21 17.07 12.11
C VAL A 309 9.32 16.11 12.92
N VAL A 310 8.75 16.58 14.04
CA VAL A 310 7.83 15.77 14.87
C VAL A 310 6.60 15.35 14.05
N LEU A 311 6.00 16.29 13.29
CA LEU A 311 4.88 15.99 12.39
C LEU A 311 5.25 14.82 11.45
N VAL A 312 6.35 14.96 10.74
CA VAL A 312 6.79 13.96 9.74
C VAL A 312 7.08 12.62 10.40
N VAL A 313 7.74 12.58 11.55
CA VAL A 313 7.99 11.34 12.31
C VAL A 313 6.68 10.68 12.71
N VAL A 314 5.74 11.43 13.27
CA VAL A 314 4.46 10.89 13.77
C VAL A 314 3.60 10.35 12.62
N ILE A 315 3.43 11.09 11.53
CA ILE A 315 2.60 10.61 10.41
C ILE A 315 3.22 9.40 9.73
N SER A 316 4.55 9.26 9.74
CA SER A 316 5.28 8.15 9.12
C SER A 316 5.01 6.81 9.82
N VAL A 317 4.64 6.83 11.11
CA VAL A 317 4.20 5.61 11.82
C VAL A 317 2.92 5.03 11.23
N GLY A 318 2.14 5.85 10.52
CA GLY A 318 0.89 5.44 9.87
C GLY A 318 1.08 4.32 8.84
N GLY A 319 2.13 4.35 8.04
CA GLY A 319 2.46 3.30 7.08
C GLY A 319 2.59 1.93 7.74
N PRO A 320 3.54 1.72 8.66
CA PRO A 320 3.64 0.51 9.46
C PRO A 320 2.37 0.19 10.26
N GLY A 321 1.68 1.20 10.79
CA GLY A 321 0.40 1.03 11.48
C GLY A 321 -0.67 0.36 10.62
N SER A 322 -0.68 0.64 9.33
CA SER A 322 -1.63 0.07 8.37
C SER A 322 -1.47 -1.43 8.19
N MET A 323 -0.25 -1.96 8.34
CA MET A 323 0.03 -3.40 8.24
C MET A 323 -0.74 -4.21 9.29
N VAL A 324 -1.11 -3.60 10.43
CA VAL A 324 -1.98 -4.24 11.43
C VAL A 324 -3.36 -4.60 10.85
N GLY A 325 -3.83 -3.88 9.84
CA GLY A 325 -5.03 -4.21 9.09
C GLY A 325 -4.97 -5.59 8.42
N PHE A 326 -3.82 -5.96 7.86
CA PHE A 326 -3.60 -7.28 7.27
C PHE A 326 -3.52 -8.37 8.34
N ASP A 327 -3.00 -8.05 9.53
CA ASP A 327 -3.06 -8.97 10.67
C ASP A 327 -4.49 -9.25 11.12
N PHE A 328 -5.39 -8.26 11.08
CA PHE A 328 -6.81 -8.48 11.33
C PHE A 328 -7.46 -9.32 10.22
N ALA A 329 -7.19 -9.03 8.95
CA ALA A 329 -7.67 -9.86 7.84
C ALA A 329 -7.29 -11.33 8.05
N ARG A 330 -6.03 -11.60 8.38
CA ARG A 330 -5.51 -12.95 8.62
C ARG A 330 -6.13 -13.62 9.85
N THR A 331 -6.32 -12.87 10.93
CA THR A 331 -6.78 -13.45 12.22
C THR A 331 -8.27 -13.79 12.19
N PHE A 332 -9.07 -13.02 11.46
CA PHE A 332 -10.54 -13.10 11.51
C PHE A 332 -11.19 -13.64 10.23
N ASN A 333 -10.40 -14.09 9.25
CA ASN A 333 -10.93 -14.71 8.03
C ASN A 333 -10.33 -16.10 7.79
N PRO A 334 -11.10 -17.00 7.17
CA PRO A 334 -10.59 -18.28 6.71
C PRO A 334 -9.46 -18.10 5.70
N SER A 335 -8.52 -19.05 5.67
CA SER A 335 -7.40 -19.04 4.72
C SER A 335 -7.85 -19.06 3.24
N ALA A 336 -9.02 -19.64 2.96
CA ALA A 336 -9.61 -19.74 1.62
C ALA A 336 -10.01 -18.35 1.04
N THR A 337 -10.34 -17.38 1.90
CA THR A 337 -10.79 -16.03 1.51
C THR A 337 -9.82 -14.93 1.95
N LEU A 338 -8.63 -15.32 2.35
CA LEU A 338 -7.62 -14.39 2.89
C LEU A 338 -7.18 -13.34 1.86
N GLY A 339 -7.00 -13.74 0.60
CA GLY A 339 -6.62 -12.82 -0.48
C GLY A 339 -7.67 -11.74 -0.70
N THR A 340 -8.96 -12.14 -0.78
CA THR A 340 -10.08 -11.20 -0.91
C THR A 340 -10.13 -10.23 0.29
N ALA A 341 -9.97 -10.73 1.51
CA ALA A 341 -9.95 -9.89 2.71
C ALA A 341 -8.76 -8.91 2.71
N GLN A 342 -7.57 -9.36 2.31
CA GLN A 342 -6.37 -8.51 2.19
C GLN A 342 -6.54 -7.43 1.10
N GLY A 343 -7.13 -7.78 -0.05
CA GLY A 343 -7.44 -6.82 -1.10
C GLY A 343 -8.40 -5.72 -0.61
N MET A 344 -9.47 -6.10 0.10
CA MET A 344 -10.39 -5.13 0.71
C MET A 344 -9.69 -4.23 1.73
N VAL A 345 -8.84 -4.79 2.57
CA VAL A 345 -8.07 -4.02 3.56
C VAL A 345 -7.17 -3.01 2.86
N ASN A 346 -6.42 -3.45 1.85
CA ASN A 346 -5.51 -2.58 1.11
C ASN A 346 -6.23 -1.43 0.40
N MET A 347 -7.40 -1.73 -0.19
CA MET A 347 -8.23 -0.71 -0.84
C MET A 347 -8.58 0.45 0.10
N GLY A 348 -8.82 0.18 1.40
CA GLY A 348 -9.26 1.20 2.36
C GLY A 348 -8.34 2.42 2.46
N GLY A 349 -7.04 2.20 2.60
CA GLY A 349 -6.05 3.28 2.72
C GLY A 349 -5.84 4.06 1.43
N PHE A 350 -5.77 3.36 0.29
CA PHE A 350 -5.57 4.01 -1.01
C PHE A 350 -6.81 4.78 -1.48
N LEU A 351 -8.02 4.25 -1.23
CA LEU A 351 -9.26 4.99 -1.49
C LEU A 351 -9.33 6.27 -0.66
N ALA A 352 -9.00 6.18 0.62
CA ALA A 352 -8.97 7.35 1.51
C ALA A 352 -7.93 8.38 1.04
N ALA A 353 -6.73 7.93 0.69
CA ALA A 353 -5.68 8.81 0.16
C ALA A 353 -6.13 9.52 -1.11
N LEU A 354 -6.73 8.78 -2.06
CA LEU A 354 -7.25 9.35 -3.31
C LEU A 354 -8.32 10.41 -3.04
N LEU A 355 -9.30 10.11 -2.17
CA LEU A 355 -10.36 11.06 -1.82
C LEU A 355 -9.79 12.33 -1.17
N VAL A 356 -8.85 12.19 -0.25
CA VAL A 356 -8.21 13.33 0.42
C VAL A 356 -7.35 14.14 -0.55
N MET A 357 -6.55 13.50 -1.42
CA MET A 357 -5.75 14.18 -2.43
C MET A 357 -6.62 15.05 -3.34
N GLN A 358 -7.74 14.52 -3.84
CA GLN A 358 -8.66 15.23 -4.73
C GLN A 358 -9.40 16.35 -4.01
N SER A 359 -9.88 16.09 -2.78
CA SER A 359 -10.56 17.12 -1.98
C SER A 359 -9.63 18.28 -1.63
N MET A 360 -8.37 17.99 -1.28
CA MET A 360 -7.37 19.03 -1.03
C MET A 360 -7.09 19.84 -2.30
N GLY A 361 -6.93 19.20 -3.45
CA GLY A 361 -6.76 19.90 -4.73
C GLY A 361 -7.90 20.87 -5.01
N ALA A 362 -9.15 20.41 -4.90
CA ALA A 362 -10.32 21.24 -5.10
C ALA A 362 -10.41 22.43 -4.12
N ILE A 363 -10.01 22.23 -2.85
CA ILE A 363 -9.96 23.32 -1.87
C ILE A 363 -8.86 24.33 -2.21
N LEU A 364 -7.68 23.86 -2.61
CA LEU A 364 -6.58 24.73 -3.00
C LEU A 364 -6.96 25.59 -4.23
N ASP A 365 -7.59 24.99 -5.24
CA ASP A 365 -8.08 25.72 -6.41
C ASP A 365 -9.13 26.75 -6.03
N ALA A 366 -10.13 26.39 -5.21
CA ALA A 366 -11.16 27.29 -4.73
C ALA A 366 -10.63 28.46 -3.86
N ARG A 367 -9.43 28.28 -3.28
CA ARG A 367 -8.74 29.30 -2.48
C ARG A 367 -7.73 30.15 -3.27
N GLY A 368 -7.69 30.01 -4.57
CA GLY A 368 -6.81 30.78 -5.46
C GLY A 368 -5.38 30.25 -5.56
N GLY A 369 -5.16 28.99 -5.20
CA GLY A 369 -3.86 28.30 -5.34
C GLY A 369 -3.15 28.07 -4.02
N TYR A 370 -1.83 27.91 -4.11
CA TYR A 370 -0.98 27.52 -2.98
C TYR A 370 -0.67 28.69 -2.08
N SER A 371 -1.17 28.66 -0.85
CA SER A 371 -0.85 29.62 0.21
C SER A 371 -0.86 28.91 1.56
N PHE A 372 -0.31 29.56 2.60
CA PHE A 372 -0.35 29.04 3.96
C PHE A 372 -1.78 28.76 4.43
N ASP A 373 -2.68 29.71 4.26
CA ASP A 373 -4.07 29.58 4.68
C ASP A 373 -4.87 28.57 3.85
N ALA A 374 -4.61 28.49 2.53
CA ALA A 374 -5.23 27.49 1.67
C ALA A 374 -4.85 26.07 2.12
N PHE A 375 -3.58 25.82 2.41
CA PHE A 375 -3.13 24.52 2.94
C PHE A 375 -3.66 24.21 4.33
N ARG A 376 -3.78 25.21 5.23
CA ARG A 376 -4.42 25.02 6.56
C ARG A 376 -5.82 24.44 6.41
N VAL A 377 -6.62 25.02 5.51
CA VAL A 377 -7.98 24.53 5.26
C VAL A 377 -7.95 23.19 4.53
N ALA A 378 -7.13 23.02 3.52
CA ALA A 378 -7.07 21.76 2.75
C ALA A 378 -6.73 20.56 3.64
N TRP A 379 -5.76 20.67 4.55
CA TRP A 379 -5.40 19.59 5.47
C TRP A 379 -6.50 19.25 6.49
N THR A 380 -7.53 20.07 6.69
CA THR A 380 -8.64 19.70 7.60
C THR A 380 -9.51 18.56 7.06
N VAL A 381 -9.51 18.30 5.76
CA VAL A 381 -10.31 17.19 5.16
C VAL A 381 -9.97 15.84 5.77
N GLN A 382 -8.73 15.63 6.19
CA GLN A 382 -8.28 14.38 6.78
C GLN A 382 -9.01 13.99 8.07
N TYR A 383 -9.52 14.96 8.82
CA TYR A 383 -10.29 14.68 10.05
C TYR A 383 -11.56 13.87 9.79
N VAL A 384 -12.21 14.08 8.65
CA VAL A 384 -13.39 13.29 8.24
C VAL A 384 -13.01 11.83 8.07
N VAL A 385 -11.88 11.55 7.43
CA VAL A 385 -11.38 10.18 7.24
C VAL A 385 -11.06 9.53 8.58
N TRP A 386 -10.39 10.24 9.48
CA TRP A 386 -10.10 9.70 10.82
C TRP A 386 -11.36 9.45 11.63
N ALA A 387 -12.37 10.34 11.57
CA ALA A 387 -13.66 10.14 12.25
C ALA A 387 -14.35 8.86 11.75
N VAL A 388 -14.42 8.67 10.42
CA VAL A 388 -14.99 7.45 9.81
C VAL A 388 -14.20 6.20 10.21
N ALA A 389 -12.87 6.26 10.14
CA ALA A 389 -12.00 5.13 10.47
C ALA A 389 -12.11 4.72 11.94
N VAL A 390 -12.02 5.68 12.87
CA VAL A 390 -12.16 5.42 14.32
C VAL A 390 -13.52 4.84 14.65
N THR A 391 -14.59 5.42 14.11
CA THR A 391 -15.94 4.90 14.30
C THR A 391 -16.06 3.47 13.79
N GLY A 392 -15.54 3.19 12.58
CA GLY A 392 -15.52 1.87 11.99
C GLY A 392 -14.73 0.86 12.84
N ILE A 393 -13.56 1.24 13.36
CA ILE A 393 -12.74 0.41 14.24
C ILE A 393 -13.49 0.09 15.53
N LEU A 394 -14.07 1.09 16.20
CA LEU A 394 -14.78 0.92 17.46
C LEU A 394 -16.01 0.01 17.34
N ILE A 395 -16.77 0.16 16.24
CA ILE A 395 -17.94 -0.69 15.97
C ILE A 395 -17.53 -2.13 15.64
N THR A 396 -16.47 -2.31 14.86
CA THR A 396 -16.15 -3.65 14.32
C THR A 396 -15.29 -4.49 15.26
N ARG A 397 -14.44 -3.88 16.08
CA ARG A 397 -13.50 -4.61 16.96
C ARG A 397 -14.18 -5.58 17.94
N GLY A 398 -15.29 -5.15 18.55
CA GLY A 398 -16.07 -5.98 19.49
C GLY A 398 -16.76 -7.13 18.77
N LYS A 399 -17.37 -6.82 17.61
CA LYS A 399 -18.06 -7.81 16.77
C LYS A 399 -17.11 -8.88 16.24
N ALA A 400 -15.90 -8.50 15.80
CA ALA A 400 -14.88 -9.43 15.31
C ALA A 400 -14.43 -10.43 16.42
N ARG A 401 -14.23 -9.94 17.64
CA ARG A 401 -13.85 -10.81 18.77
C ARG A 401 -14.97 -11.78 19.15
N ARG A 402 -16.22 -11.33 19.16
CA ARG A 402 -17.40 -12.18 19.46
C ARG A 402 -17.53 -13.28 18.41
N GLN A 403 -17.42 -12.93 17.13
CA GLN A 403 -17.49 -13.91 16.05
C GLN A 403 -16.42 -14.99 16.17
N MET A 404 -15.16 -14.60 16.42
CA MET A 404 -14.06 -15.55 16.58
C MET A 404 -14.30 -16.52 17.75
N ARG A 405 -14.79 -16.02 18.89
CA ARG A 405 -15.13 -16.90 20.04
C ARG A 405 -16.22 -17.90 19.69
N ALA A 406 -17.30 -17.45 19.03
CA ALA A 406 -18.37 -18.33 18.62
C ALA A 406 -17.94 -19.39 17.62
N GLU A 407 -17.02 -19.05 16.68
CA GLU A 407 -16.43 -20.01 15.73
C GLU A 407 -15.55 -21.04 16.46
N GLN A 408 -14.78 -20.63 17.46
CA GLN A 408 -13.95 -21.54 18.28
C GLN A 408 -14.80 -22.50 19.11
N GLU A 409 -15.86 -22.00 19.76
CA GLU A 409 -16.80 -22.83 20.55
C GLU A 409 -17.47 -23.89 19.67
N ARG A 410 -17.93 -23.52 18.48
CA ARG A 410 -18.52 -24.50 17.52
C ARG A 410 -17.52 -25.57 17.13
N SER A 411 -16.29 -25.20 16.78
CA SER A 411 -15.27 -26.17 16.39
C SER A 411 -14.92 -27.15 17.53
N LEU A 412 -14.95 -26.69 18.78
CA LEU A 412 -14.75 -27.57 19.95
C LEU A 412 -15.91 -28.56 20.10
N LEU A 413 -17.17 -28.09 19.97
CA LEU A 413 -18.35 -28.96 20.05
C LEU A 413 -18.35 -30.03 18.96
N GLU A 414 -18.07 -29.65 17.70
CA GLU A 414 -17.95 -30.60 16.58
C GLU A 414 -16.85 -31.64 16.81
N THR A 415 -15.75 -31.29 17.46
CA THR A 415 -14.67 -32.22 17.82
C THR A 415 -15.09 -33.17 18.93
N PHE A 416 -15.89 -32.73 19.89
CA PHE A 416 -16.44 -33.57 20.97
C PHE A 416 -17.52 -34.53 20.46
N GLU A 417 -18.36 -34.13 19.51
CA GLU A 417 -19.41 -34.98 18.92
C GLU A 417 -18.80 -36.04 17.97
N ALA A 418 -17.62 -35.84 17.43
CA ALA A 418 -16.92 -36.75 16.52
C ALA A 418 -15.98 -37.73 17.25
N SER A 419 -15.76 -37.57 18.56
CA SER A 419 -14.93 -38.44 19.42
C SER A 419 -15.77 -39.43 20.23
#